data_136ea27c3bab84c4b1a54cc945fb078f
#
_entry.id   136ea27c3bab84c4b1a54cc945fb078f
#
_cell.length_a   1.000
_cell.length_b   1.000
_cell.length_c   1.000
_cell.angle_alpha   90.00
_cell.angle_beta   90.00
_cell.angle_gamma   90.00
#
_symmetry.space_group_name_H-M   'P 1'
#
loop_
_entity.id
_entity.type
_entity.pdbx_description
1 polymer ?
#
loop_
_entity_poly.entity_id
_entity_poly.type
_entity_poly.pdbx_seq_one_letter_code
_entity_poly.pdbx_strand_id
1 'polypeptide(L)'
;MKKIVALLLLAALVTLSLCACSPKKVDSKTIIVAASSTPHAEILEQCVAAMAEKGYKLEIRVMGDYVIPNTATEEGEVTANYFQHKPYLDDFNAKNGTHLVSVAAIHYEPYGIYAGKVKALADLPDGAKIAVPNDSTNEGRALQLLAANGLITLNENAGLTATKRDIESNPHNYEIYEMEAALIPDSLDDVDIGVINGNYAIEHGLKVSEALAVEGKDSDAARLYANILVVKKGNEKNEGILALIEVMRSDNIRDFINRTYDKSVIPMF
;
A
#
# COMPACT_ATOMS: atom_id res chain seq x y z
N MET A 1 60.48 11.49 -22.48
CA MET A 1 60.23 11.57 -21.05
C MET A 1 58.95 12.30 -20.69
N LYS A 2 58.67 13.55 -21.12
CA LYS A 2 57.45 14.29 -20.79
C LYS A 2 56.12 13.63 -21.24
N LYS A 3 56.08 12.91 -22.39
CA LYS A 3 54.90 12.21 -22.90
C LYS A 3 54.57 10.91 -22.11
N ILE A 4 55.57 10.24 -21.56
CA ILE A 4 55.39 9.02 -20.77
C ILE A 4 54.87 9.36 -19.36
N VAL A 5 55.35 10.47 -18.79
CA VAL A 5 54.85 10.97 -17.49
C VAL A 5 53.38 11.43 -17.59
N ALA A 6 52.97 12.06 -18.70
CA ALA A 6 51.57 12.45 -18.93
C ALA A 6 50.63 11.25 -19.09
N LEU A 7 51.10 10.16 -19.74
CA LEU A 7 50.31 8.93 -19.88
C LEU A 7 50.13 8.18 -18.54
N LEU A 8 51.14 8.18 -17.69
CA LEU A 8 51.08 7.57 -16.36
C LEU A 8 50.18 8.36 -15.40
N LEU A 9 50.17 9.71 -15.50
CA LEU A 9 49.25 10.55 -14.73
C LEU A 9 47.81 10.39 -15.18
N LEU A 10 47.53 10.23 -16.49
CA LEU A 10 46.19 9.98 -16.99
C LEU A 10 45.67 8.60 -16.57
N ALA A 11 46.52 7.57 -16.57
CA ALA A 11 46.17 6.24 -16.09
C ALA A 11 45.87 6.23 -14.57
N ALA A 12 46.59 7.00 -13.76
CA ALA A 12 46.35 7.13 -12.32
C ALA A 12 45.04 7.87 -12.00
N LEU A 13 44.66 8.86 -12.82
CA LEU A 13 43.37 9.55 -12.65
C LEU A 13 42.16 8.65 -12.99
N VAL A 14 42.28 7.77 -13.99
CA VAL A 14 41.20 6.84 -14.38
C VAL A 14 41.03 5.74 -13.32
N THR A 15 42.09 5.30 -12.65
CA THR A 15 41.97 4.30 -11.57
C THR A 15 41.39 4.87 -10.27
N LEU A 16 41.55 6.17 -9.99
CA LEU A 16 40.91 6.81 -8.83
C LEU A 16 39.40 7.02 -9.02
N SER A 17 38.91 7.09 -10.25
CA SER A 17 37.49 7.30 -10.55
C SER A 17 36.63 6.03 -10.39
N LEU A 18 37.21 4.85 -10.27
CA LEU A 18 36.54 3.56 -10.11
C LEU A 18 36.31 3.14 -8.65
N CYS A 19 36.81 3.92 -7.68
CA CYS A 19 36.64 3.61 -6.25
C CYS A 19 35.46 4.27 -5.53
N ALA A 20 34.60 4.96 -6.23
CA ALA A 20 33.51 5.74 -5.59
C ALA A 20 32.12 5.30 -6.01
N CYS A 21 31.71 4.09 -5.67
CA CYS A 21 30.31 3.68 -5.45
C CYS A 21 30.27 2.17 -5.13
N SER A 22 30.88 1.76 -4.03
CA SER A 22 30.44 0.50 -3.40
C SER A 22 29.16 0.81 -2.65
N PRO A 23 28.04 0.16 -2.98
CA PRO A 23 26.86 0.30 -2.15
C PRO A 23 27.24 -0.08 -0.72
N LYS A 24 26.92 0.78 0.27
CA LYS A 24 27.09 0.44 1.68
C LYS A 24 26.38 -0.91 1.87
N LYS A 25 27.13 -1.97 2.17
CA LYS A 25 26.53 -3.22 2.62
C LYS A 25 25.69 -2.88 3.85
N VAL A 26 24.37 -2.97 3.73
CA VAL A 26 23.47 -2.92 4.89
C VAL A 26 23.89 -4.08 5.78
N ASP A 27 24.08 -3.81 7.06
CA ASP A 27 24.39 -4.86 8.03
C ASP A 27 23.32 -5.94 7.93
N SER A 28 23.71 -7.20 7.84
CA SER A 28 22.79 -8.34 7.75
C SER A 28 21.81 -8.44 8.93
N LYS A 29 22.07 -7.70 10.01
CA LYS A 29 21.23 -7.59 11.20
C LYS A 29 20.25 -6.39 11.14
N THR A 30 20.34 -5.54 10.11
CA THR A 30 19.40 -4.43 9.92
C THR A 30 18.33 -4.83 8.91
N ILE A 31 17.07 -4.78 9.33
CA ILE A 31 15.89 -4.99 8.49
C ILE A 31 15.23 -3.63 8.26
N ILE A 32 15.22 -3.19 7.00
CA ILE A 32 14.65 -1.90 6.61
C ILE A 32 13.32 -2.18 5.93
N VAL A 33 12.22 -1.60 6.45
CA VAL A 33 10.88 -1.80 5.91
C VAL A 33 10.29 -0.46 5.45
N ALA A 34 9.91 -0.37 4.17
CA ALA A 34 9.12 0.74 3.66
C ALA A 34 7.64 0.52 3.99
N ALA A 35 6.97 1.55 4.52
CA ALA A 35 5.59 1.44 4.98
C ALA A 35 4.83 2.77 4.81
N SER A 36 3.49 2.71 4.67
CA SER A 36 2.65 3.90 4.85
C SER A 36 2.69 4.35 6.31
N SER A 37 2.38 5.63 6.58
CA SER A 37 2.47 6.20 7.93
C SER A 37 1.60 5.47 8.94
N THR A 38 0.32 5.31 8.63
CA THR A 38 -0.67 4.61 9.47
C THR A 38 -1.51 3.65 8.60
N PRO A 39 -1.92 2.48 9.09
CA PRO A 39 -1.53 1.85 10.35
C PRO A 39 -0.17 1.14 10.27
N HIS A 40 0.46 1.06 9.11
CA HIS A 40 1.57 0.16 8.79
C HIS A 40 2.84 0.48 9.59
N ALA A 41 3.31 1.74 9.57
CA ALA A 41 4.49 2.14 10.33
C ALA A 41 4.22 2.04 11.84
N GLU A 42 3.03 2.43 12.30
CA GLU A 42 2.65 2.33 13.72
C GLU A 42 2.66 0.88 14.23
N ILE A 43 2.22 -0.08 13.41
CA ILE A 43 2.30 -1.52 13.75
C ILE A 43 3.76 -1.97 13.79
N LEU A 44 4.59 -1.55 12.83
CA LEU A 44 6.02 -1.89 12.81
C LEU A 44 6.76 -1.28 14.01
N GLU A 45 6.41 -0.10 14.47
CA GLU A 45 6.99 0.53 15.65
C GLU A 45 6.80 -0.32 16.90
N GLN A 46 5.64 -1.01 17.04
CA GLN A 46 5.43 -1.96 18.14
C GLN A 46 6.32 -3.20 18.03
N CYS A 47 6.89 -3.48 16.86
CA CYS A 47 7.78 -4.63 16.65
C CYS A 47 9.24 -4.33 17.01
N VAL A 48 9.64 -3.06 17.12
CA VAL A 48 11.05 -2.64 17.25
C VAL A 48 11.76 -3.30 18.44
N ALA A 49 11.13 -3.27 19.63
CA ALA A 49 11.73 -3.84 20.84
C ALA A 49 11.91 -5.36 20.74
N ALA A 50 10.88 -6.07 20.28
CA ALA A 50 10.94 -7.52 20.12
C ALA A 50 11.94 -7.95 19.02
N MET A 51 12.10 -7.17 17.97
CA MET A 51 13.13 -7.41 16.96
C MET A 51 14.54 -7.21 17.52
N ALA A 52 14.73 -6.20 18.38
CA ALA A 52 16.03 -5.98 19.07
C ALA A 52 16.39 -7.14 19.99
N GLU A 53 15.41 -7.70 20.74
CA GLU A 53 15.61 -8.90 21.56
C GLU A 53 16.02 -10.12 20.74
N LYS A 54 15.53 -10.21 19.49
CA LYS A 54 15.95 -11.25 18.52
C LYS A 54 17.30 -10.95 17.83
N GLY A 55 17.95 -9.83 18.18
CA GLY A 55 19.25 -9.41 17.64
C GLY A 55 19.18 -8.75 16.27
N TYR A 56 18.02 -8.18 15.89
CA TYR A 56 17.82 -7.42 14.66
C TYR A 56 17.49 -5.96 14.96
N LYS A 57 18.05 -5.05 14.16
CA LYS A 57 17.62 -3.65 14.12
C LYS A 57 16.51 -3.50 13.09
N LEU A 58 15.32 -3.09 13.51
CA LEU A 58 14.24 -2.73 12.60
C LEU A 58 14.31 -1.23 12.29
N GLU A 59 14.46 -0.87 11.02
CA GLU A 59 14.36 0.50 10.52
C GLU A 59 13.09 0.64 9.69
N ILE A 60 12.29 1.67 9.98
CA ILE A 60 11.03 1.94 9.31
C ILE A 60 11.24 3.18 8.44
N ARG A 61 10.92 3.08 7.13
CA ARG A 61 10.93 4.19 6.19
C ARG A 61 9.52 4.49 5.76
N VAL A 62 8.98 5.59 6.26
CA VAL A 62 7.63 6.03 5.89
C VAL A 62 7.65 6.62 4.48
N MET A 63 6.70 6.17 3.64
CA MET A 63 6.50 6.62 2.27
C MET A 63 5.02 6.91 2.04
N GLY A 64 4.72 8.05 1.39
CA GLY A 64 3.34 8.56 1.26
C GLY A 64 2.58 8.09 0.03
N ASP A 65 3.19 7.26 -0.84
CA ASP A 65 2.59 6.74 -2.07
C ASP A 65 2.69 5.22 -2.17
N TYR A 66 2.05 4.63 -3.20
CA TYR A 66 2.03 3.17 -3.40
C TYR A 66 3.05 2.66 -4.42
N VAL A 67 3.85 3.53 -5.07
CA VAL A 67 4.82 3.15 -6.11
C VAL A 67 6.21 2.98 -5.52
N ILE A 68 6.68 3.99 -4.78
CA ILE A 68 8.05 4.06 -4.25
C ILE A 68 8.40 2.85 -3.37
N PRO A 69 7.52 2.35 -2.45
CA PRO A 69 7.87 1.21 -1.60
C PRO A 69 8.22 -0.05 -2.41
N ASN A 70 7.48 -0.33 -3.49
CA ASN A 70 7.75 -1.48 -4.35
C ASN A 70 9.05 -1.30 -5.15
N THR A 71 9.28 -0.13 -5.72
CA THR A 71 10.51 0.19 -6.46
C THR A 71 11.73 0.04 -5.55
N ALA A 72 11.71 0.64 -4.36
CA ALA A 72 12.79 0.56 -3.38
C ALA A 72 13.07 -0.89 -2.91
N THR A 73 12.02 -1.73 -2.84
CA THR A 73 12.18 -3.15 -2.49
C THR A 73 12.81 -3.93 -3.65
N GLU A 74 12.38 -3.70 -4.89
CA GLU A 74 12.95 -4.34 -6.08
C GLU A 74 14.41 -3.95 -6.29
N GLU A 75 14.76 -2.69 -6.05
CA GLU A 75 16.13 -2.18 -6.17
C GLU A 75 17.04 -2.58 -5.00
N GLY A 76 16.45 -3.11 -3.91
CA GLY A 76 17.18 -3.53 -2.71
C GLY A 76 17.60 -2.38 -1.79
N GLU A 77 16.99 -1.22 -1.92
CA GLU A 77 17.20 -0.07 -1.03
C GLU A 77 16.56 -0.30 0.35
N VAL A 78 15.51 -1.12 0.38
CA VAL A 78 14.85 -1.62 1.59
C VAL A 78 14.78 -3.15 1.54
N THR A 79 14.71 -3.78 2.71
CA THR A 79 14.65 -5.25 2.84
C THR A 79 13.25 -5.78 2.50
N ALA A 80 12.20 -5.01 2.83
CA ALA A 80 10.81 -5.37 2.64
C ALA A 80 9.95 -4.10 2.52
N ASN A 81 8.69 -4.29 2.09
CA ASN A 81 7.67 -3.27 2.27
C ASN A 81 6.40 -3.84 2.92
N TYR A 82 5.62 -2.95 3.52
CA TYR A 82 4.37 -3.25 4.18
C TYR A 82 3.43 -2.06 4.03
N PHE A 83 2.53 -2.10 3.00
CA PHE A 83 1.61 -1.02 2.66
C PHE A 83 0.47 -1.45 1.74
N GLN A 84 0.52 -2.66 1.16
CA GLN A 84 -0.27 -3.08 0.01
C GLN A 84 -0.97 -4.41 0.23
N HIS A 85 -1.98 -4.69 -0.59
CA HIS A 85 -2.64 -5.98 -0.68
C HIS A 85 -2.16 -6.79 -1.91
N LYS A 86 -2.49 -8.08 -1.92
CA LYS A 86 -2.00 -9.02 -2.95
C LYS A 86 -2.39 -8.63 -4.39
N PRO A 87 -3.63 -8.21 -4.70
CA PRO A 87 -3.99 -7.79 -6.06
C PRO A 87 -3.14 -6.62 -6.57
N TYR A 88 -2.85 -5.63 -5.70
CA TYR A 88 -1.98 -4.51 -6.08
C TYR A 88 -0.55 -4.97 -6.38
N LEU A 89 0.02 -5.85 -5.54
CA LEU A 89 1.35 -6.43 -5.78
C LEU A 89 1.44 -7.15 -7.12
N ASP A 90 0.41 -7.97 -7.45
CA ASP A 90 0.41 -8.75 -8.70
C ASP A 90 0.33 -7.86 -9.93
N ASP A 91 -0.54 -6.84 -9.89
CA ASP A 91 -0.67 -5.86 -10.97
C ASP A 91 0.61 -5.03 -11.12
N PHE A 92 1.21 -4.59 -9.99
CA PHE A 92 2.47 -3.86 -10.00
C PHE A 92 3.60 -4.68 -10.63
N ASN A 93 3.75 -5.94 -10.23
CA ASN A 93 4.75 -6.84 -10.82
C ASN A 93 4.55 -7.00 -12.33
N ALA A 94 3.30 -7.22 -12.76
CA ALA A 94 2.98 -7.41 -14.17
C ALA A 94 3.28 -6.17 -15.02
N LYS A 95 2.96 -4.99 -14.51
CA LYS A 95 3.15 -3.71 -15.22
C LYS A 95 4.59 -3.23 -15.26
N ASN A 96 5.34 -3.47 -14.19
CA ASN A 96 6.69 -2.92 -14.02
C ASN A 96 7.80 -3.97 -14.23
N GLY A 97 7.46 -5.24 -14.45
CA GLY A 97 8.44 -6.31 -14.62
C GLY A 97 9.25 -6.59 -13.34
N THR A 98 8.67 -6.32 -12.17
CA THR A 98 9.30 -6.55 -10.86
C THR A 98 9.06 -7.98 -10.36
N HIS A 99 9.86 -8.41 -9.38
CA HIS A 99 9.89 -9.79 -8.88
C HIS A 99 9.64 -9.82 -7.37
N LEU A 100 8.62 -9.09 -6.93
CA LEU A 100 8.26 -8.99 -5.53
C LEU A 100 7.33 -10.13 -5.12
N VAL A 101 7.47 -10.63 -3.91
CA VAL A 101 6.67 -11.74 -3.38
C VAL A 101 6.14 -11.43 -1.99
N SER A 102 4.87 -11.79 -1.76
CA SER A 102 4.25 -11.75 -0.45
C SER A 102 4.78 -12.86 0.44
N VAL A 103 5.16 -12.54 1.68
CA VAL A 103 5.65 -13.51 2.67
C VAL A 103 4.72 -13.67 3.86
N ALA A 104 3.82 -12.72 4.11
CA ALA A 104 2.84 -12.81 5.18
C ALA A 104 1.64 -11.89 4.93
N ALA A 105 0.43 -12.32 5.24
CA ALA A 105 -0.72 -11.46 5.43
C ALA A 105 -0.78 -11.04 6.90
N ILE A 106 -1.04 -9.77 7.17
CA ILE A 106 -0.97 -9.19 8.52
C ILE A 106 -2.31 -8.62 8.96
N HIS A 107 -2.93 -7.72 8.20
CA HIS A 107 -4.19 -7.11 8.57
C HIS A 107 -5.04 -6.80 7.34
N TYR A 108 -6.30 -6.52 7.57
CA TYR A 108 -7.24 -6.03 6.57
C TYR A 108 -7.76 -4.65 6.97
N GLU A 109 -7.93 -3.78 5.99
CA GLU A 109 -8.53 -2.47 6.13
C GLU A 109 -9.81 -2.43 5.29
N PRO A 110 -11.01 -2.29 5.94
CA PRO A 110 -12.25 -2.13 5.20
C PRO A 110 -12.21 -0.91 4.29
N TYR A 111 -12.60 -1.10 3.04
CA TYR A 111 -12.72 -0.02 2.08
C TYR A 111 -14.03 0.73 2.29
N GLY A 112 -14.02 2.05 2.25
CA GLY A 112 -15.19 2.85 2.61
C GLY A 112 -15.56 3.91 1.58
N ILE A 113 -16.88 4.20 1.49
CA ILE A 113 -17.41 5.37 0.82
C ILE A 113 -17.60 6.46 1.87
N TYR A 114 -16.95 7.58 1.69
CA TYR A 114 -16.97 8.70 2.65
C TYR A 114 -17.72 9.90 2.09
N ALA A 115 -18.37 10.62 2.99
CA ALA A 115 -19.12 11.82 2.68
C ALA A 115 -18.18 12.96 2.22
N GLY A 116 -18.49 13.50 1.06
CA GLY A 116 -18.00 14.79 0.60
C GLY A 116 -19.03 15.88 0.86
N LYS A 117 -19.55 16.52 -0.20
CA LYS A 117 -20.66 17.48 -0.13
C LYS A 117 -21.96 16.83 0.32
N VAL A 118 -22.19 15.58 -0.11
CA VAL A 118 -23.40 14.81 0.21
C VAL A 118 -23.14 13.94 1.44
N LYS A 119 -24.13 13.86 2.34
CA LYS A 119 -23.99 13.20 3.64
C LYS A 119 -24.71 11.85 3.76
N ALA A 120 -25.45 11.46 2.73
CA ALA A 120 -26.09 10.15 2.64
C ALA A 120 -26.15 9.69 1.18
N LEU A 121 -25.98 8.38 0.91
CA LEU A 121 -25.99 7.85 -0.47
C LEU A 121 -27.34 8.09 -1.17
N ALA A 122 -28.45 8.10 -0.39
CA ALA A 122 -29.78 8.34 -0.92
C ALA A 122 -30.03 9.79 -1.40
N ASP A 123 -29.17 10.73 -1.00
CA ASP A 123 -29.27 12.15 -1.35
C ASP A 123 -28.35 12.53 -2.52
N LEU A 124 -27.67 11.56 -3.14
CA LEU A 124 -26.79 11.83 -4.29
C LEU A 124 -27.63 12.37 -5.48
N PRO A 125 -27.32 13.56 -5.99
CA PRO A 125 -28.02 14.10 -7.16
C PRO A 125 -27.59 13.40 -8.45
N ASP A 126 -28.40 13.51 -9.49
CA ASP A 126 -27.98 13.14 -10.83
C ASP A 126 -26.73 13.93 -11.23
N GLY A 127 -25.76 13.25 -11.83
CA GLY A 127 -24.46 13.84 -12.19
C GLY A 127 -23.51 14.06 -11.01
N ALA A 128 -23.77 13.47 -9.83
CA ALA A 128 -22.86 13.58 -8.67
C ALA A 128 -21.45 13.12 -9.01
N LYS A 129 -20.46 13.84 -8.47
CA LYS A 129 -19.04 13.50 -8.62
C LYS A 129 -18.61 12.52 -7.55
N ILE A 130 -18.05 11.39 -8.00
CA ILE A 130 -17.55 10.29 -7.14
C ILE A 130 -16.06 10.13 -7.36
N ALA A 131 -15.25 10.50 -6.37
CA ALA A 131 -13.80 10.28 -6.43
C ALA A 131 -13.45 8.82 -6.15
N VAL A 132 -12.58 8.25 -7.00
CA VAL A 132 -12.07 6.88 -6.86
C VAL A 132 -10.56 6.87 -7.14
N PRO A 133 -9.78 5.89 -6.61
CA PRO A 133 -8.38 5.73 -6.98
C PRO A 133 -8.20 5.47 -8.48
N ASN A 134 -7.07 5.92 -9.03
CA ASN A 134 -6.72 5.76 -10.45
C ASN A 134 -5.85 4.54 -10.76
N ASP A 135 -5.42 3.79 -9.75
CA ASP A 135 -4.76 2.51 -9.97
C ASP A 135 -5.80 1.41 -10.20
N SER A 136 -5.52 0.53 -11.16
CA SER A 136 -6.47 -0.45 -11.69
C SER A 136 -7.12 -1.34 -10.62
N THR A 137 -6.40 -1.70 -9.56
CA THR A 137 -6.93 -2.63 -8.55
C THR A 137 -7.77 -1.93 -7.50
N ASN A 138 -7.40 -0.72 -7.08
CA ASN A 138 -8.21 0.07 -6.15
C ASN A 138 -9.39 0.75 -6.85
N GLU A 139 -9.25 1.17 -8.14
CA GLU A 139 -10.40 1.59 -8.95
C GLU A 139 -11.42 0.46 -9.08
N GLY A 140 -10.98 -0.74 -9.49
CA GLY A 140 -11.86 -1.90 -9.63
C GLY A 140 -12.59 -2.24 -8.32
N ARG A 141 -11.87 -2.21 -7.20
CA ARG A 141 -12.44 -2.42 -5.86
C ARG A 141 -13.46 -1.32 -5.50
N ALA A 142 -13.16 -0.05 -5.83
CA ALA A 142 -14.09 1.07 -5.61
C ALA A 142 -15.37 0.90 -6.42
N LEU A 143 -15.27 0.58 -7.71
CA LEU A 143 -16.42 0.38 -8.58
C LEU A 143 -17.27 -0.81 -8.11
N GLN A 144 -16.66 -1.88 -7.62
CA GLN A 144 -17.37 -3.00 -7.01
C GLN A 144 -18.13 -2.58 -5.74
N LEU A 145 -17.53 -1.73 -4.89
CA LEU A 145 -18.21 -1.20 -3.70
C LEU A 145 -19.39 -0.28 -4.08
N LEU A 146 -19.23 0.57 -5.10
CA LEU A 146 -20.34 1.39 -5.62
C LEU A 146 -21.47 0.50 -6.17
N ALA A 147 -21.14 -0.54 -6.92
CA ALA A 147 -22.12 -1.48 -7.47
C ALA A 147 -22.83 -2.27 -6.37
N ALA A 148 -22.10 -2.73 -5.34
CA ALA A 148 -22.71 -3.42 -4.19
C ALA A 148 -23.70 -2.55 -3.41
N ASN A 149 -23.57 -1.21 -3.51
CA ASN A 149 -24.50 -0.25 -2.91
C ASN A 149 -25.58 0.26 -3.90
N GLY A 150 -25.66 -0.35 -5.10
CA GLY A 150 -26.72 -0.05 -6.08
C GLY A 150 -26.56 1.29 -6.81
N LEU A 151 -25.39 1.94 -6.73
CA LEU A 151 -25.15 3.22 -7.39
C LEU A 151 -24.88 3.06 -8.89
N ILE A 152 -24.23 1.97 -9.28
CA ILE A 152 -23.93 1.58 -10.66
C ILE A 152 -24.12 0.07 -10.83
N THR A 153 -24.09 -0.43 -12.07
CA THR A 153 -23.86 -1.86 -12.34
C THR A 153 -22.63 -2.03 -13.19
N LEU A 154 -21.88 -3.09 -12.93
CA LEU A 154 -20.72 -3.49 -13.72
C LEU A 154 -21.10 -4.66 -14.64
N ASN A 155 -20.41 -4.79 -15.77
CA ASN A 155 -20.59 -5.95 -16.63
C ASN A 155 -20.16 -7.24 -15.91
N GLU A 156 -20.74 -8.38 -16.28
CA GLU A 156 -20.53 -9.66 -15.61
C GLU A 156 -19.07 -10.14 -15.63
N ASN A 157 -18.26 -9.65 -16.58
CA ASN A 157 -16.86 -10.00 -16.72
C ASN A 157 -15.92 -8.99 -16.08
N ALA A 158 -16.45 -7.94 -15.44
CA ALA A 158 -15.67 -6.96 -14.72
C ALA A 158 -14.94 -7.64 -13.55
N GLY A 159 -13.63 -7.84 -13.70
CA GLY A 159 -12.77 -8.47 -12.70
C GLY A 159 -12.27 -7.49 -11.64
N LEU A 160 -11.20 -7.89 -10.96
CA LEU A 160 -10.55 -7.09 -9.91
C LEU A 160 -9.93 -5.77 -10.44
N THR A 161 -9.76 -5.64 -11.74
CA THR A 161 -9.21 -4.46 -12.42
C THR A 161 -10.25 -3.75 -13.27
N ALA A 162 -11.53 -3.82 -12.87
CA ALA A 162 -12.61 -3.09 -13.51
C ALA A 162 -12.30 -1.58 -13.57
N THR A 163 -12.63 -0.96 -14.67
CA THR A 163 -12.49 0.48 -14.92
C THR A 163 -13.88 1.10 -15.17
N LYS A 164 -13.97 2.39 -15.23
CA LYS A 164 -15.23 3.05 -15.60
C LYS A 164 -15.80 2.63 -16.95
N ARG A 165 -15.00 1.99 -17.84
CA ARG A 165 -15.47 1.42 -19.11
C ARG A 165 -16.29 0.14 -18.93
N ASP A 166 -16.13 -0.49 -17.77
CA ASP A 166 -16.85 -1.72 -17.39
C ASP A 166 -18.18 -1.42 -16.68
N ILE A 167 -18.53 -0.14 -16.55
CA ILE A 167 -19.85 0.27 -16.05
C ILE A 167 -20.89 -0.02 -17.13
N GLU A 168 -21.79 -0.98 -16.84
CA GLU A 168 -22.87 -1.36 -17.74
C GLU A 168 -24.07 -0.42 -17.61
N SER A 169 -24.39 0.03 -16.37
CA SER A 169 -25.46 0.97 -16.11
C SER A 169 -25.08 2.00 -15.05
N ASN A 170 -25.39 3.25 -15.36
CA ASN A 170 -25.22 4.41 -14.49
C ASN A 170 -26.43 5.33 -14.65
N PRO A 171 -27.58 4.97 -14.07
CA PRO A 171 -28.87 5.61 -14.33
C PRO A 171 -28.92 7.08 -13.89
N HIS A 172 -28.10 7.46 -12.93
CA HIS A 172 -28.01 8.83 -12.40
C HIS A 172 -26.88 9.64 -13.05
N ASN A 173 -26.19 9.09 -14.05
CA ASN A 173 -25.08 9.76 -14.76
C ASN A 173 -23.97 10.24 -13.81
N TYR A 174 -23.62 9.48 -12.76
CA TYR A 174 -22.55 9.83 -11.85
C TYR A 174 -21.22 10.03 -12.58
N GLU A 175 -20.50 11.08 -12.26
CA GLU A 175 -19.17 11.35 -12.80
C GLU A 175 -18.11 10.62 -11.95
N ILE A 176 -17.54 9.54 -12.49
CA ILE A 176 -16.44 8.82 -11.84
C ILE A 176 -15.14 9.60 -12.08
N TYR A 177 -14.60 10.15 -11.00
CA TYR A 177 -13.42 11.01 -11.01
C TYR A 177 -12.20 10.27 -10.45
N GLU A 178 -11.36 9.77 -11.37
CA GLU A 178 -10.15 9.00 -11.04
C GLU A 178 -9.03 9.94 -10.62
N MET A 179 -8.42 9.70 -9.44
CA MET A 179 -7.29 10.46 -8.93
C MET A 179 -6.36 9.58 -8.10
N GLU A 180 -5.17 10.05 -7.78
CA GLU A 180 -4.27 9.35 -6.85
C GLU A 180 -4.98 9.09 -5.52
N ALA A 181 -4.88 7.85 -5.02
CA ALA A 181 -5.58 7.43 -3.81
C ALA A 181 -5.26 8.32 -2.59
N ALA A 182 -4.01 8.79 -2.48
CA ALA A 182 -3.56 9.69 -1.42
C ALA A 182 -4.26 11.06 -1.43
N LEU A 183 -4.78 11.51 -2.58
CA LEU A 183 -5.38 12.83 -2.74
C LEU A 183 -6.90 12.83 -2.51
N ILE A 184 -7.55 11.65 -2.48
CA ILE A 184 -9.00 11.58 -2.36
C ILE A 184 -9.52 12.19 -1.05
N PRO A 185 -8.92 11.93 0.13
CA PRO A 185 -9.39 12.53 1.38
C PRO A 185 -9.42 14.05 1.33
N ASP A 186 -8.38 14.68 0.77
CA ASP A 186 -8.29 16.15 0.64
C ASP A 186 -9.28 16.73 -0.38
N SER A 187 -9.76 15.90 -1.32
CA SER A 187 -10.72 16.32 -2.36
C SER A 187 -12.18 16.25 -1.92
N LEU A 188 -12.49 15.76 -0.71
CA LEU A 188 -13.88 15.54 -0.27
C LEU A 188 -14.75 16.80 -0.27
N ASP A 189 -14.15 17.97 -0.09
CA ASP A 189 -14.88 19.26 -0.19
C ASP A 189 -15.23 19.63 -1.66
N ASP A 190 -14.58 19.01 -2.65
CA ASP A 190 -14.75 19.29 -4.07
C ASP A 190 -15.66 18.26 -4.79
N VAL A 191 -15.87 17.09 -4.19
CA VAL A 191 -16.69 15.99 -4.73
C VAL A 191 -17.91 15.70 -3.85
N ASP A 192 -18.87 14.93 -4.38
CA ASP A 192 -20.05 14.59 -3.61
C ASP A 192 -19.80 13.47 -2.62
N ILE A 193 -19.06 12.45 -3.04
CA ILE A 193 -18.53 11.36 -2.19
C ILE A 193 -17.15 10.92 -2.70
N GLY A 194 -16.36 10.26 -1.82
CA GLY A 194 -15.10 9.64 -2.17
C GLY A 194 -14.99 8.19 -1.69
N VAL A 195 -14.42 7.31 -2.51
CA VAL A 195 -14.10 5.94 -2.11
C VAL A 195 -12.64 5.88 -1.72
N ILE A 196 -12.35 5.59 -0.45
CA ILE A 196 -11.03 5.83 0.16
C ILE A 196 -10.47 4.56 0.78
N ASN A 197 -9.17 4.29 0.50
CA ASN A 197 -8.40 3.23 1.15
C ASN A 197 -8.28 3.48 2.67
N GLY A 198 -8.33 2.39 3.46
CA GLY A 198 -8.35 2.46 4.91
C GLY A 198 -7.21 3.26 5.52
N ASN A 199 -5.97 3.04 5.06
CA ASN A 199 -4.79 3.78 5.54
C ASN A 199 -4.92 5.30 5.32
N TYR A 200 -5.34 5.75 4.13
CA TYR A 200 -5.54 7.17 3.85
C TYR A 200 -6.73 7.76 4.60
N ALA A 201 -7.79 6.97 4.82
CA ALA A 201 -8.89 7.39 5.65
C ALA A 201 -8.44 7.63 7.11
N ILE A 202 -7.70 6.70 7.70
CA ILE A 202 -7.16 6.83 9.07
C ILE A 202 -6.20 8.02 9.17
N GLU A 203 -5.29 8.18 8.20
CA GLU A 203 -4.31 9.27 8.16
C GLU A 203 -4.97 10.65 8.19
N HIS A 204 -6.15 10.79 7.54
CA HIS A 204 -6.93 12.03 7.52
C HIS A 204 -7.99 12.11 8.62
N GLY A 205 -7.93 11.21 9.61
CA GLY A 205 -8.84 11.22 10.77
C GLY A 205 -10.27 10.76 10.49
N LEU A 206 -10.50 10.17 9.29
CA LEU A 206 -11.79 9.59 8.94
C LEU A 206 -11.94 8.23 9.64
N LYS A 207 -13.14 7.97 10.19
CA LYS A 207 -13.44 6.71 10.86
C LYS A 207 -14.30 5.81 9.98
N VAL A 208 -14.00 4.52 9.98
CA VAL A 208 -14.80 3.54 9.25
C VAL A 208 -16.26 3.52 9.70
N SER A 209 -16.52 3.85 10.98
CA SER A 209 -17.88 3.98 11.54
C SER A 209 -18.65 5.19 11.03
N GLU A 210 -18.00 6.16 10.41
CA GLU A 210 -18.58 7.38 9.84
C GLU A 210 -18.72 7.28 8.31
N ALA A 211 -18.25 6.19 7.70
CA ALA A 211 -18.41 5.95 6.27
C ALA A 211 -19.90 5.73 5.91
N LEU A 212 -20.30 6.23 4.74
CA LEU A 212 -21.65 6.06 4.20
C LEU A 212 -21.95 4.60 3.84
N ALA A 213 -20.91 3.87 3.41
CA ALA A 213 -20.91 2.43 3.20
C ALA A 213 -19.50 1.87 3.36
N VAL A 214 -19.41 0.61 3.75
CA VAL A 214 -18.14 -0.09 4.00
C VAL A 214 -18.19 -1.46 3.35
N GLU A 215 -17.07 -1.90 2.82
CA GLU A 215 -16.87 -3.26 2.31
C GLU A 215 -17.07 -4.29 3.44
N GLY A 216 -17.77 -5.38 3.13
CA GLY A 216 -18.09 -6.40 4.13
C GLY A 216 -16.85 -7.11 4.68
N LYS A 217 -16.68 -7.10 6.00
CA LYS A 217 -15.53 -7.70 6.69
C LYS A 217 -15.45 -9.23 6.61
N ASP A 218 -16.58 -9.91 6.39
CA ASP A 218 -16.69 -11.36 6.33
C ASP A 218 -16.72 -11.87 4.87
N SER A 219 -16.43 -11.00 3.91
CA SER A 219 -16.39 -11.31 2.48
C SER A 219 -15.08 -11.99 2.09
N ASP A 220 -15.07 -12.69 0.95
CA ASP A 220 -13.83 -13.14 0.31
C ASP A 220 -12.90 -11.95 -0.01
N ALA A 221 -13.44 -10.75 -0.13
CA ALA A 221 -12.72 -9.50 -0.27
C ALA A 221 -11.76 -9.24 0.91
N ALA A 222 -12.17 -9.49 2.16
CA ALA A 222 -11.30 -9.29 3.32
C ALA A 222 -10.01 -10.13 3.24
N ARG A 223 -10.11 -11.36 2.74
CA ARG A 223 -8.94 -12.24 2.54
C ARG A 223 -8.10 -11.80 1.35
N LEU A 224 -8.75 -11.41 0.27
CA LEU A 224 -8.11 -10.99 -0.98
C LEU A 224 -7.31 -9.69 -0.79
N TYR A 225 -7.90 -8.73 -0.06
CA TYR A 225 -7.32 -7.40 0.16
C TYR A 225 -6.60 -7.27 1.51
N ALA A 226 -6.22 -8.39 2.15
CA ALA A 226 -5.36 -8.34 3.32
C ALA A 226 -4.03 -7.66 2.98
N ASN A 227 -3.58 -6.75 3.84
CA ASN A 227 -2.29 -6.10 3.75
C ASN A 227 -1.15 -7.08 4.07
N ILE A 228 -0.13 -7.06 3.25
CA ILE A 228 0.92 -8.08 3.19
C ILE A 228 2.31 -7.50 3.40
N LEU A 229 3.18 -8.27 4.07
CA LEU A 229 4.62 -8.03 4.06
C LEU A 229 5.19 -8.62 2.78
N VAL A 230 5.98 -7.81 2.06
CA VAL A 230 6.52 -8.12 0.73
C VAL A 230 8.03 -7.99 0.72
N VAL A 231 8.69 -8.91 0.05
CA VAL A 231 10.14 -8.90 -0.18
C VAL A 231 10.46 -9.11 -1.66
N LYS A 232 11.68 -8.81 -2.08
CA LYS A 232 12.16 -9.24 -3.39
C LYS A 232 12.33 -10.76 -3.42
N LYS A 233 11.94 -11.40 -4.52
CA LYS A 233 12.08 -12.84 -4.77
C LYS A 233 13.51 -13.31 -4.47
N GLY A 234 13.62 -14.37 -3.70
CA GLY A 234 14.90 -14.92 -3.20
C GLY A 234 15.19 -14.52 -1.75
N ASN A 235 14.47 -13.53 -1.17
CA ASN A 235 14.63 -13.08 0.21
C ASN A 235 13.59 -13.68 1.17
N GLU A 236 12.74 -14.59 0.72
CA GLU A 236 11.64 -15.18 1.50
C GLU A 236 12.13 -15.94 2.74
N LYS A 237 13.36 -16.43 2.70
CA LYS A 237 14.00 -17.17 3.79
C LYS A 237 15.02 -16.36 4.58
N ASN A 238 15.06 -15.04 4.39
CA ASN A 238 15.92 -14.17 5.20
C ASN A 238 15.51 -14.31 6.68
N GLU A 239 16.46 -14.67 7.54
CA GLU A 239 16.22 -14.93 8.97
C GLU A 239 15.59 -13.73 9.69
N GLY A 240 16.00 -12.50 9.35
CA GLY A 240 15.43 -11.28 9.92
C GLY A 240 14.00 -11.04 9.45
N ILE A 241 13.66 -11.41 8.21
CA ILE A 241 12.28 -11.34 7.71
C ILE A 241 11.41 -12.39 8.40
N LEU A 242 11.91 -13.61 8.59
CA LEU A 242 11.18 -14.66 9.34
C LEU A 242 10.93 -14.22 10.79
N ALA A 243 11.94 -13.63 11.44
CA ALA A 243 11.79 -13.07 12.78
C ALA A 243 10.76 -11.93 12.82
N LEU A 244 10.74 -11.06 11.81
CA LEU A 244 9.77 -9.97 11.72
C LEU A 244 8.34 -10.53 11.55
N ILE A 245 8.12 -11.54 10.70
CA ILE A 245 6.81 -12.20 10.53
C ILE A 245 6.32 -12.76 11.86
N GLU A 246 7.18 -13.46 12.61
CA GLU A 246 6.83 -14.01 13.92
C GLU A 246 6.39 -12.90 14.88
N VAL A 247 7.13 -11.78 14.95
CA VAL A 247 6.80 -10.65 15.82
C VAL A 247 5.51 -9.98 15.37
N MET A 248 5.34 -9.68 14.07
CA MET A 248 4.14 -9.04 13.53
C MET A 248 2.86 -9.86 13.75
N ARG A 249 2.98 -11.19 13.90
CA ARG A 249 1.85 -12.10 14.15
C ARG A 249 1.68 -12.49 15.62
N SER A 250 2.34 -11.78 16.52
CA SER A 250 2.23 -12.04 17.96
C SER A 250 0.90 -11.52 18.54
N ASP A 251 0.51 -12.07 19.68
CA ASP A 251 -0.67 -11.62 20.42
C ASP A 251 -0.55 -10.13 20.84
N ASN A 252 0.64 -9.66 21.17
CA ASN A 252 0.88 -8.24 21.48
C ASN A 252 0.50 -7.31 20.33
N ILE A 253 0.83 -7.69 19.09
CA ILE A 253 0.48 -6.91 17.90
C ILE A 253 -1.03 -7.01 17.63
N ARG A 254 -1.62 -8.20 17.78
CA ARG A 254 -3.09 -8.37 17.66
C ARG A 254 -3.83 -7.46 18.65
N ASP A 255 -3.40 -7.44 19.90
CA ASP A 255 -4.00 -6.62 20.95
C ASP A 255 -3.80 -5.13 20.70
N PHE A 256 -2.62 -4.72 20.19
CA PHE A 256 -2.37 -3.35 19.78
C PHE A 256 -3.34 -2.92 18.68
N ILE A 257 -3.45 -3.68 17.60
CA ILE A 257 -4.36 -3.38 16.48
C ILE A 257 -5.79 -3.24 16.97
N ASN A 258 -6.29 -4.21 17.75
CA ASN A 258 -7.66 -4.22 18.25
C ASN A 258 -7.98 -3.02 19.16
N ARG A 259 -7.01 -2.55 19.95
CA ARG A 259 -7.22 -1.39 20.86
C ARG A 259 -7.11 -0.04 20.16
N THR A 260 -6.27 0.02 19.12
CA THR A 260 -5.90 1.31 18.51
C THR A 260 -6.87 1.74 17.41
N TYR A 261 -7.34 0.78 16.59
CA TYR A 261 -7.99 1.15 15.32
C TYR A 261 -9.51 0.88 15.25
N ASP A 262 -10.15 0.47 16.34
CA ASP A 262 -11.62 0.30 16.45
C ASP A 262 -12.28 -0.29 15.16
N LYS A 263 -11.77 -1.45 14.71
CA LYS A 263 -12.24 -2.15 13.48
C LYS A 263 -11.90 -1.48 12.15
N SER A 264 -11.24 -0.32 12.14
CA SER A 264 -10.68 0.24 10.91
C SER A 264 -9.49 -0.58 10.42
N VAL A 265 -8.87 -1.38 11.30
CA VAL A 265 -7.83 -2.35 11.01
C VAL A 265 -8.15 -3.65 11.72
N ILE A 266 -8.13 -4.76 10.98
CA ILE A 266 -8.55 -6.09 11.47
C ILE A 266 -7.37 -7.05 11.32
N PRO A 267 -6.86 -7.67 12.41
CA PRO A 267 -5.79 -8.67 12.31
C PRO A 267 -6.23 -9.88 11.48
N MET A 268 -5.32 -10.40 10.64
CA MET A 268 -5.59 -11.53 9.73
C MET A 268 -4.72 -12.76 10.04
N PHE A 269 -4.30 -12.94 11.28
CA PHE A 269 -3.44 -14.03 11.76
C PHE A 269 -3.90 -14.57 13.11
#